data_2803f6f34f1b9d0d05168b3e06b3f4be
#
_entry.id   2803f6f34f1b9d0d05168b3e06b3f4be
#
_cell.length_a   1.000
_cell.length_b   1.000
_cell.length_c   1.000
_cell.angle_alpha   90.00
_cell.angle_beta   90.00
_cell.angle_gamma   90.00
#
_symmetry.space_group_name_H-M   'P 1'
#
loop_
_entity.id
_entity.type
_entity.pdbx_description
1 polymer ?
#
loop_
_entity_poly.entity_id
_entity_poly.type
_entity_poly.pdbx_seq_one_letter_code
_entity_poly.pdbx_strand_id
1 'polypeptide(L)'
;MHADMERITSLEICSGAGGQALGMEQAGFEHLGLVEIEHHACATLLLNRPEWNVIEGDLCDLDGTQYKGVDVLAGGVPCPPFSRAGKQLGKDDERDLFPEAVRLADECRPKAVILENVRGLLDVVFDDYRNKVEQQLKKLGYIPGWRLLNASDYGVSQLRPRVVLVGIRKEYAGRFSWPEPVRGQPVPVGELLYDLMKENGWKGANAWRKQADSIAPTLVGGSKKHGGPDLGPTRAKKAWAAIGVDGHGLWDEAPLADFDGMPRLTTRMTARIQGFPDTWQFSGRKTATYRQIGNAFPPPVAKAVAEQIRLCLSQKKVFSLAV
;
A
#
# COMPACT_ATOMS: atom_id res chain seq x y z
N MET A 1 -28.30 15.04 -15.88
CA MET A 1 -28.40 13.57 -15.95
C MET A 1 -27.08 13.01 -15.43
N HIS A 2 -27.02 12.65 -14.14
CA HIS A 2 -25.90 11.85 -13.63
C HIS A 2 -26.09 10.46 -14.25
N ALA A 3 -25.18 10.07 -15.16
CA ALA A 3 -25.11 8.67 -15.55
C ALA A 3 -24.90 7.87 -14.25
N ASP A 4 -25.77 6.90 -13.98
CA ASP A 4 -25.54 5.92 -12.93
C ASP A 4 -24.16 5.28 -13.18
N MET A 5 -23.15 5.75 -12.46
CA MET A 5 -21.83 5.13 -12.53
C MET A 5 -21.99 3.73 -11.92
N GLU A 6 -21.74 2.72 -12.73
CA GLU A 6 -21.81 1.33 -12.30
C GLU A 6 -21.01 1.14 -11.01
N ARG A 7 -21.70 0.66 -9.98
CA ARG A 7 -21.11 0.40 -8.67
C ARG A 7 -20.14 -0.77 -8.81
N ILE A 8 -18.87 -0.55 -8.54
CA ILE A 8 -17.84 -1.58 -8.60
C ILE A 8 -17.41 -1.90 -7.16
N THR A 9 -17.45 -3.18 -6.82
CA THR A 9 -17.23 -3.66 -5.46
C THR A 9 -15.84 -4.29 -5.28
N SER A 10 -15.33 -4.26 -4.05
CA SER A 10 -14.08 -4.92 -3.68
C SER A 10 -14.18 -5.66 -2.35
N LEU A 11 -13.45 -6.77 -2.26
CA LEU A 11 -13.07 -7.42 -1.01
C LEU A 11 -11.58 -7.19 -0.83
N GLU A 12 -11.18 -6.61 0.30
CA GLU A 12 -9.78 -6.36 0.60
C GLU A 12 -9.28 -7.27 1.71
N ILE A 13 -8.15 -7.93 1.48
CA ILE A 13 -7.53 -8.87 2.41
C ILE A 13 -6.19 -8.32 2.89
N CYS A 14 -5.81 -8.59 4.13
CA CYS A 14 -4.64 -8.01 4.78
C CYS A 14 -4.63 -6.48 4.61
N SER A 15 -5.77 -5.85 4.94
CA SER A 15 -6.06 -4.44 4.63
C SER A 15 -5.12 -3.46 5.34
N GLY A 16 -4.44 -3.89 6.41
CA GLY A 16 -3.56 -3.04 7.20
C GLY A 16 -4.30 -1.79 7.68
N ALA A 17 -3.60 -0.65 7.64
CA ALA A 17 -4.19 0.63 8.01
C ALA A 17 -4.99 1.32 6.89
N GLY A 18 -5.36 0.59 5.84
CA GLY A 18 -6.24 1.08 4.79
C GLY A 18 -5.56 1.90 3.68
N GLY A 19 -4.26 1.74 3.49
CA GLY A 19 -3.59 2.49 2.41
C GLY A 19 -4.10 2.11 1.02
N GLN A 20 -4.28 0.81 0.77
CA GLN A 20 -4.87 0.30 -0.46
C GLN A 20 -6.36 0.61 -0.52
N ALA A 21 -7.10 0.35 0.57
CA ALA A 21 -8.52 0.62 0.67
C ALA A 21 -8.87 2.08 0.35
N LEU A 22 -8.15 3.03 0.96
CA LEU A 22 -8.33 4.46 0.69
C LEU A 22 -8.10 4.80 -0.79
N GLY A 23 -7.06 4.22 -1.41
CA GLY A 23 -6.78 4.43 -2.83
C GLY A 23 -7.90 3.87 -3.72
N MET A 24 -8.43 2.70 -3.39
CA MET A 24 -9.55 2.08 -4.10
C MET A 24 -10.85 2.86 -3.90
N GLU A 25 -11.16 3.31 -2.66
CA GLU A 25 -12.29 4.21 -2.38
C GLU A 25 -12.22 5.48 -3.24
N GLN A 26 -11.04 6.12 -3.30
CA GLN A 26 -10.81 7.31 -4.12
C GLN A 26 -10.95 7.05 -5.63
N ALA A 27 -10.72 5.81 -6.08
CA ALA A 27 -11.00 5.37 -7.44
C ALA A 27 -12.49 5.01 -7.66
N GLY A 28 -13.32 5.09 -6.62
CA GLY A 28 -14.77 4.87 -6.67
C GLY A 28 -15.17 3.40 -6.52
N PHE A 29 -14.40 2.61 -5.81
CA PHE A 29 -14.79 1.27 -5.37
C PHE A 29 -15.54 1.33 -4.04
N GLU A 30 -16.48 0.40 -3.87
CA GLU A 30 -17.15 0.15 -2.62
C GLU A 30 -16.65 -1.15 -2.00
N HIS A 31 -16.20 -1.08 -0.74
CA HIS A 31 -15.71 -2.24 -0.03
C HIS A 31 -16.86 -3.07 0.55
N LEU A 32 -16.98 -4.34 0.14
CA LEU A 32 -17.91 -5.31 0.76
C LEU A 32 -17.34 -5.87 2.07
N GLY A 33 -16.02 -5.90 2.20
CA GLY A 33 -15.33 -6.33 3.40
C GLY A 33 -13.85 -5.97 3.35
N LEU A 34 -13.28 -5.70 4.52
CA LEU A 34 -11.85 -5.46 4.74
C LEU A 34 -11.39 -6.41 5.85
N VAL A 35 -10.59 -7.42 5.49
CA VAL A 35 -10.11 -8.45 6.42
C VAL A 35 -8.72 -8.07 6.93
N GLU A 36 -8.57 -8.04 8.25
CA GLU A 36 -7.31 -7.68 8.90
C GLU A 36 -7.20 -8.37 10.27
N ILE A 37 -6.03 -8.89 10.59
CA ILE A 37 -5.78 -9.62 11.86
C ILE A 37 -5.28 -8.69 12.98
N GLU A 38 -4.74 -7.52 12.63
CA GLU A 38 -4.12 -6.61 13.59
C GLU A 38 -5.16 -5.66 14.18
N HIS A 39 -5.48 -5.83 15.47
CA HIS A 39 -6.48 -5.04 16.18
C HIS A 39 -6.33 -3.52 15.97
N HIS A 40 -5.11 -2.97 16.08
CA HIS A 40 -4.90 -1.54 15.86
C HIS A 40 -5.13 -1.11 14.42
N ALA A 41 -4.90 -1.99 13.45
CA ALA A 41 -5.19 -1.69 12.04
C ALA A 41 -6.71 -1.70 11.80
N CYS A 42 -7.44 -2.67 12.33
CA CYS A 42 -8.90 -2.70 12.30
C CYS A 42 -9.50 -1.44 12.95
N ALA A 43 -9.01 -1.06 14.13
CA ALA A 43 -9.43 0.16 14.82
C ALA A 43 -9.12 1.43 14.00
N THR A 44 -8.00 1.46 13.26
CA THR A 44 -7.66 2.55 12.33
C THR A 44 -8.67 2.66 11.21
N LEU A 45 -9.05 1.54 10.58
CA LEU A 45 -10.06 1.52 9.52
C LEU A 45 -11.39 2.08 10.02
N LEU A 46 -11.91 1.57 11.12
CA LEU A 46 -13.18 2.00 11.72
C LEU A 46 -13.16 3.44 12.22
N LEU A 47 -12.01 3.93 12.70
CA LEU A 47 -11.87 5.33 13.13
C LEU A 47 -12.05 6.31 11.96
N ASN A 48 -11.60 5.93 10.78
CA ASN A 48 -11.66 6.79 9.59
C ASN A 48 -12.91 6.55 8.73
N ARG A 49 -13.46 5.33 8.78
CA ARG A 49 -14.63 4.89 8.01
C ARG A 49 -15.49 3.96 8.86
N PRO A 50 -16.32 4.50 9.76
CA PRO A 50 -17.18 3.69 10.62
C PRO A 50 -18.17 2.81 9.85
N GLU A 51 -18.48 3.19 8.61
CA GLU A 51 -19.39 2.48 7.71
C GLU A 51 -18.74 1.29 6.99
N TRP A 52 -17.42 1.15 7.01
CA TRP A 52 -16.75 0.01 6.38
C TRP A 52 -16.99 -1.28 7.16
N ASN A 53 -17.25 -2.35 6.44
CA ASN A 53 -17.35 -3.69 7.00
C ASN A 53 -15.96 -4.25 7.28
N VAL A 54 -15.38 -3.91 8.44
CA VAL A 54 -14.06 -4.39 8.87
C VAL A 54 -14.21 -5.71 9.61
N ILE A 55 -13.54 -6.74 9.12
CA ILE A 55 -13.54 -8.11 9.65
C ILE A 55 -12.20 -8.34 10.35
N GLU A 56 -12.20 -8.26 11.68
CA GLU A 56 -11.02 -8.56 12.48
C GLU A 56 -10.87 -10.08 12.62
N GLY A 57 -9.89 -10.67 11.93
CA GLY A 57 -9.68 -12.12 11.94
C GLY A 57 -8.58 -12.61 11.01
N ASP A 58 -8.30 -13.91 11.11
CA ASP A 58 -7.35 -14.56 10.22
C ASP A 58 -7.97 -14.77 8.83
N LEU A 59 -7.21 -14.41 7.80
CA LEU A 59 -7.60 -14.62 6.41
C LEU A 59 -7.87 -16.09 6.08
N CYS A 60 -7.17 -17.01 6.74
CA CYS A 60 -7.34 -18.45 6.55
C CYS A 60 -8.75 -18.94 6.95
N ASP A 61 -9.40 -18.24 7.87
CA ASP A 61 -10.75 -18.57 8.36
C ASP A 61 -11.87 -17.95 7.52
N LEU A 62 -11.53 -17.08 6.55
CA LEU A 62 -12.52 -16.41 5.72
C LEU A 62 -13.16 -17.37 4.71
N ASP A 63 -14.49 -17.48 4.74
CA ASP A 63 -15.27 -18.12 3.69
C ASP A 63 -15.53 -17.14 2.54
N GLY A 64 -14.75 -17.25 1.46
CA GLY A 64 -14.84 -16.39 0.29
C GLY A 64 -16.14 -16.57 -0.51
N THR A 65 -16.86 -17.70 -0.31
CA THR A 65 -18.12 -17.95 -1.04
C THR A 65 -19.20 -16.93 -0.72
N GLN A 66 -19.15 -16.32 0.48
CA GLN A 66 -20.05 -15.23 0.91
C GLN A 66 -19.85 -13.95 0.08
N TYR A 67 -18.70 -13.79 -0.58
CA TYR A 67 -18.34 -12.65 -1.43
C TYR A 67 -18.36 -12.99 -2.92
N LYS A 68 -19.03 -14.07 -3.29
CA LYS A 68 -19.13 -14.52 -4.69
C LYS A 68 -19.73 -13.44 -5.57
N GLY A 69 -18.98 -13.07 -6.61
CA GLY A 69 -19.40 -12.03 -7.55
C GLY A 69 -18.89 -10.63 -7.19
N VAL A 70 -18.07 -10.46 -6.15
CA VAL A 70 -17.32 -9.23 -5.93
C VAL A 70 -16.50 -8.89 -7.18
N ASP A 71 -16.42 -7.62 -7.54
CA ASP A 71 -15.71 -7.23 -8.77
C ASP A 71 -14.20 -7.38 -8.65
N VAL A 72 -13.63 -7.02 -7.49
CA VAL A 72 -12.19 -7.03 -7.26
C VAL A 72 -11.85 -7.67 -5.91
N LEU A 73 -10.91 -8.61 -5.92
CA LEU A 73 -10.19 -9.08 -4.74
C LEU A 73 -8.86 -8.34 -4.68
N ALA A 74 -8.61 -7.61 -3.60
CA ALA A 74 -7.42 -6.79 -3.44
C ALA A 74 -6.70 -7.10 -2.13
N GLY A 75 -5.36 -6.91 -2.05
CA GLY A 75 -4.66 -7.05 -0.79
C GLY A 75 -3.16 -6.85 -0.83
N GLY A 76 -2.59 -6.45 0.31
CA GLY A 76 -1.16 -6.41 0.58
C GLY A 76 -0.71 -7.68 1.30
N VAL A 77 -0.74 -8.81 0.62
CA VAL A 77 -0.50 -10.12 1.26
C VAL A 77 0.95 -10.28 1.68
N PRO A 78 1.24 -10.64 2.94
CA PRO A 78 2.61 -10.94 3.34
C PRO A 78 3.13 -12.13 2.56
N CYS A 79 4.43 -12.09 2.24
CA CYS A 79 5.13 -13.18 1.63
C CYS A 79 6.24 -13.70 2.57
N PRO A 80 6.76 -14.90 2.37
CA PRO A 80 7.81 -15.46 3.20
C PRO A 80 8.99 -14.49 3.33
N PRO A 81 9.67 -14.43 4.50
CA PRO A 81 10.79 -13.52 4.68
C PRO A 81 11.94 -13.95 3.78
N PHE A 82 12.16 -13.17 2.75
CA PHE A 82 13.26 -13.30 1.80
C PHE A 82 14.57 -12.73 2.36
N SER A 83 14.79 -12.83 3.68
CA SER A 83 16.06 -12.46 4.26
C SER A 83 17.07 -13.58 4.04
N ARG A 84 18.22 -13.25 3.43
CA ARG A 84 19.39 -14.13 3.30
C ARG A 84 19.90 -14.70 4.65
N ALA A 85 19.36 -14.25 5.78
CA ALA A 85 19.72 -14.66 7.14
C ALA A 85 18.73 -15.64 7.77
N GLY A 86 17.61 -15.97 7.14
CA GLY A 86 16.64 -16.95 7.64
C GLY A 86 16.78 -18.29 6.93
N LYS A 87 16.60 -19.42 7.64
CA LYS A 87 16.49 -20.74 7.04
C LYS A 87 15.49 -20.66 5.89
N GLN A 88 15.86 -21.08 4.68
CA GLN A 88 15.03 -21.17 3.48
C GLN A 88 13.83 -22.12 3.71
N LEU A 89 12.84 -21.68 4.45
CA LEU A 89 11.57 -22.37 4.66
C LEU A 89 10.60 -21.97 3.53
N GLY A 90 10.99 -22.23 2.29
CA GLY A 90 10.37 -21.65 1.10
C GLY A 90 8.96 -22.12 0.75
N LYS A 91 8.41 -23.20 1.29
CA LYS A 91 7.11 -23.75 0.89
C LYS A 91 6.10 -23.89 2.04
N ASP A 92 6.56 -23.81 3.29
CA ASP A 92 5.76 -24.11 4.48
C ASP A 92 5.87 -22.97 5.51
N ASP A 93 6.05 -21.71 5.07
CA ASP A 93 6.04 -20.56 5.98
C ASP A 93 4.60 -20.11 6.19
N GLU A 94 4.09 -20.25 7.40
CA GLU A 94 2.74 -19.82 7.84
C GLU A 94 2.43 -18.35 7.54
N ARG A 95 3.43 -17.56 7.12
CA ARG A 95 3.30 -16.15 6.75
C ARG A 95 3.04 -15.94 5.26
N ASP A 96 3.11 -16.99 4.43
CA ASP A 96 2.81 -16.90 3.00
C ASP A 96 1.30 -16.96 2.78
N LEU A 97 0.68 -15.81 2.55
CA LEU A 97 -0.76 -15.73 2.29
C LEU A 97 -1.13 -15.62 0.79
N PHE A 98 -0.17 -15.76 -0.14
CA PHE A 98 -0.51 -15.86 -1.56
C PHE A 98 -1.38 -17.08 -1.90
N PRO A 99 -1.14 -18.30 -1.33
CA PRO A 99 -2.04 -19.43 -1.53
C PRO A 99 -3.48 -19.13 -1.10
N GLU A 100 -3.66 -18.42 0.02
CA GLU A 100 -4.97 -18.02 0.51
C GLU A 100 -5.63 -16.97 -0.41
N ALA A 101 -4.86 -16.03 -0.92
CA ALA A 101 -5.38 -15.07 -1.92
C ALA A 101 -5.85 -15.79 -3.20
N VAL A 102 -5.15 -16.86 -3.62
CA VAL A 102 -5.57 -17.68 -4.78
C VAL A 102 -6.81 -18.51 -4.44
N ARG A 103 -6.92 -19.09 -3.23
CA ARG A 103 -8.12 -19.78 -2.76
C ARG A 103 -9.33 -18.85 -2.81
N LEU A 104 -9.20 -17.65 -2.25
CA LEU A 104 -10.26 -16.65 -2.27
C LEU A 104 -10.62 -16.19 -3.69
N ALA A 105 -9.63 -16.09 -4.59
CA ALA A 105 -9.91 -15.80 -6.00
C ALA A 105 -10.74 -16.91 -6.68
N ASP A 106 -10.60 -18.17 -6.28
CA ASP A 106 -11.46 -19.27 -6.77
C ASP A 106 -12.86 -19.22 -6.16
N GLU A 107 -12.97 -18.96 -4.86
CA GLU A 107 -14.23 -18.91 -4.13
C GLU A 107 -15.09 -17.70 -4.53
N CYS A 108 -14.50 -16.49 -4.47
CA CYS A 108 -15.20 -15.23 -4.77
C CYS A 108 -15.44 -15.03 -6.27
N ARG A 109 -14.58 -15.59 -7.12
CA ARG A 109 -14.59 -15.41 -8.58
C ARG A 109 -14.64 -13.97 -9.06
N PRO A 110 -13.79 -13.08 -8.53
CA PRO A 110 -13.78 -11.67 -8.91
C PRO A 110 -13.43 -11.48 -10.40
N LYS A 111 -13.79 -10.32 -10.95
CA LYS A 111 -13.39 -9.93 -12.32
C LYS A 111 -11.90 -9.58 -12.40
N ALA A 112 -11.34 -9.05 -11.29
CA ALA A 112 -9.93 -8.73 -11.17
C ALA A 112 -9.36 -9.10 -9.78
N VAL A 113 -8.05 -9.36 -9.74
CA VAL A 113 -7.27 -9.58 -8.52
C VAL A 113 -6.13 -8.58 -8.50
N ILE A 114 -5.88 -7.92 -7.35
CA ILE A 114 -4.76 -7.01 -7.12
C ILE A 114 -4.00 -7.46 -5.88
N LEU A 115 -2.75 -7.89 -6.02
CA LEU A 115 -1.92 -8.25 -4.86
C LEU A 115 -0.65 -7.42 -4.87
N GLU A 116 -0.40 -6.72 -3.76
CA GLU A 116 0.79 -5.89 -3.56
C GLU A 116 1.84 -6.61 -2.73
N ASN A 117 3.11 -6.31 -3.02
CA ASN A 117 4.24 -6.82 -2.24
C ASN A 117 5.48 -5.93 -2.38
N VAL A 118 6.52 -6.26 -1.61
CA VAL A 118 7.82 -5.60 -1.69
C VAL A 118 8.60 -5.98 -2.95
N ARG A 119 9.49 -5.06 -3.40
CA ARG A 119 10.32 -5.25 -4.60
C ARG A 119 11.08 -6.57 -4.63
N GLY A 120 11.55 -7.05 -3.46
CA GLY A 120 12.33 -8.29 -3.36
C GLY A 120 11.64 -9.52 -3.96
N LEU A 121 10.31 -9.50 -4.07
CA LEU A 121 9.57 -10.58 -4.74
C LEU A 121 9.91 -10.71 -6.23
N LEU A 122 10.50 -9.69 -6.88
CA LEU A 122 10.99 -9.77 -8.26
C LEU A 122 12.42 -10.30 -8.40
N ASP A 123 13.13 -10.58 -7.31
CA ASP A 123 14.46 -11.16 -7.39
C ASP A 123 14.37 -12.58 -8.01
N VAL A 124 15.39 -12.95 -8.80
CA VAL A 124 15.42 -14.19 -9.61
C VAL A 124 15.16 -15.45 -8.77
N VAL A 125 15.58 -15.45 -7.50
CA VAL A 125 15.35 -16.57 -6.57
C VAL A 125 13.87 -16.89 -6.36
N PHE A 126 12.95 -15.98 -6.73
CA PHE A 126 11.49 -16.16 -6.61
C PHE A 126 10.77 -16.36 -7.94
N ASP A 127 11.51 -16.57 -9.04
CA ASP A 127 10.90 -16.81 -10.35
C ASP A 127 9.95 -18.02 -10.33
N ASP A 128 10.38 -19.12 -9.76
CA ASP A 128 9.54 -20.34 -9.65
C ASP A 128 8.30 -20.09 -8.79
N TYR A 129 8.44 -19.32 -7.73
CA TYR A 129 7.32 -18.95 -6.87
C TYR A 129 6.29 -18.09 -7.62
N ARG A 130 6.75 -17.02 -8.29
CA ARG A 130 5.87 -16.17 -9.11
C ARG A 130 5.20 -16.95 -10.24
N ASN A 131 5.95 -17.82 -10.93
CA ASN A 131 5.43 -18.68 -11.98
C ASN A 131 4.32 -19.59 -11.45
N LYS A 132 4.47 -20.15 -10.23
CA LYS A 132 3.44 -20.98 -9.60
C LYS A 132 2.16 -20.18 -9.33
N VAL A 133 2.26 -18.99 -8.75
CA VAL A 133 1.11 -18.11 -8.50
C VAL A 133 0.41 -17.74 -9.82
N GLU A 134 1.19 -17.38 -10.85
CA GLU A 134 0.61 -17.09 -12.18
C GLU A 134 -0.13 -18.29 -12.78
N GLN A 135 0.45 -19.48 -12.69
CA GLN A 135 -0.17 -20.71 -13.23
C GLN A 135 -1.48 -21.01 -12.51
N GLN A 136 -1.55 -20.82 -11.20
CA GLN A 136 -2.76 -21.00 -10.43
C GLN A 136 -3.85 -20.01 -10.88
N LEU A 137 -3.53 -18.72 -11.01
CA LEU A 137 -4.48 -17.71 -11.50
C LEU A 137 -4.89 -17.97 -12.96
N LYS A 138 -3.96 -18.41 -13.82
CA LYS A 138 -4.28 -18.79 -15.21
C LYS A 138 -5.28 -19.97 -15.27
N LYS A 139 -5.14 -20.96 -14.39
CA LYS A 139 -6.11 -22.09 -14.27
C LYS A 139 -7.50 -21.59 -13.87
N LEU A 140 -7.59 -20.55 -13.05
CA LEU A 140 -8.84 -19.91 -12.65
C LEU A 140 -9.44 -18.97 -13.73
N GLY A 141 -8.76 -18.81 -14.87
CA GLY A 141 -9.24 -18.02 -16.00
C GLY A 141 -8.79 -16.56 -16.01
N TYR A 142 -7.78 -16.20 -15.20
CA TYR A 142 -7.18 -14.87 -15.21
C TYR A 142 -6.00 -14.78 -16.17
N ILE A 143 -5.72 -13.56 -16.63
CA ILE A 143 -4.45 -13.17 -17.27
C ILE A 143 -3.67 -12.35 -16.25
N PRO A 144 -2.71 -12.96 -15.52
CA PRO A 144 -1.91 -12.26 -14.53
C PRO A 144 -0.74 -11.52 -15.17
N GLY A 145 -0.35 -10.40 -14.57
CA GLY A 145 0.85 -9.65 -14.91
C GLY A 145 1.44 -8.98 -13.68
N TRP A 146 2.77 -8.97 -13.60
CA TRP A 146 3.53 -8.31 -12.54
C TRP A 146 4.11 -7.00 -13.04
N ARG A 147 4.07 -5.96 -12.21
CA ARG A 147 4.75 -4.70 -12.49
C ARG A 147 5.38 -4.11 -11.24
N LEU A 148 6.59 -3.56 -11.40
CA LEU A 148 7.22 -2.72 -10.39
C LEU A 148 6.72 -1.29 -10.59
N LEU A 149 6.13 -0.72 -9.53
CA LEU A 149 5.67 0.66 -9.50
C LEU A 149 6.47 1.40 -8.43
N ASN A 150 6.99 2.58 -8.77
CA ASN A 150 7.63 3.46 -7.80
C ASN A 150 6.61 4.49 -7.31
N ALA A 151 6.48 4.63 -6.01
CA ALA A 151 5.49 5.57 -5.43
C ALA A 151 5.73 7.02 -5.89
N SER A 152 6.99 7.39 -6.11
CA SER A 152 7.37 8.70 -6.67
C SER A 152 6.74 8.99 -8.03
N ASP A 153 6.53 7.97 -8.85
CA ASP A 153 5.94 8.12 -10.19
C ASP A 153 4.45 8.46 -10.12
N TYR A 154 3.85 8.38 -8.93
CA TYR A 154 2.43 8.65 -8.65
C TYR A 154 2.23 9.79 -7.65
N GLY A 155 3.22 10.70 -7.55
CA GLY A 155 3.14 11.91 -6.74
C GLY A 155 3.45 11.73 -5.24
N VAL A 156 3.88 10.55 -4.84
CA VAL A 156 4.30 10.29 -3.45
C VAL A 156 5.74 10.74 -3.24
N SER A 157 6.00 11.58 -2.26
CA SER A 157 7.33 12.14 -1.96
C SER A 157 8.28 11.13 -1.30
N GLN A 158 8.32 9.91 -1.84
CA GLN A 158 9.09 8.79 -1.27
C GLN A 158 9.63 7.84 -2.34
N LEU A 159 10.90 7.46 -2.22
CA LEU A 159 11.50 6.35 -2.98
C LEU A 159 10.96 5.02 -2.42
N ARG A 160 9.83 4.57 -2.96
CA ARG A 160 9.15 3.36 -2.48
C ARG A 160 8.71 2.47 -3.64
N PRO A 161 9.58 1.58 -4.12
CA PRO A 161 9.20 0.59 -5.12
C PRO A 161 8.29 -0.48 -4.50
N ARG A 162 7.22 -0.83 -5.24
CA ARG A 162 6.28 -1.89 -4.89
C ARG A 162 5.98 -2.75 -6.09
N VAL A 163 5.91 -4.03 -5.88
CA VAL A 163 5.49 -5.00 -6.89
C VAL A 163 3.99 -5.17 -6.78
N VAL A 164 3.33 -5.09 -7.91
CA VAL A 164 1.88 -5.32 -7.98
C VAL A 164 1.62 -6.45 -8.98
N LEU A 165 0.90 -7.46 -8.55
CA LEU A 165 0.26 -8.46 -9.40
C LEU A 165 -1.15 -7.99 -9.72
N VAL A 166 -1.47 -7.89 -10.99
CA VAL A 166 -2.85 -7.70 -11.46
C VAL A 166 -3.24 -8.92 -12.28
N GLY A 167 -4.29 -9.60 -11.87
CA GLY A 167 -4.93 -10.69 -12.63
C GLY A 167 -6.29 -10.24 -13.11
N ILE A 168 -6.50 -10.18 -14.43
CA ILE A 168 -7.79 -9.80 -15.02
C ILE A 168 -8.41 -11.02 -15.70
N ARG A 169 -9.72 -11.25 -15.54
CA ARG A 169 -10.41 -12.31 -16.28
C ARG A 169 -10.28 -12.09 -17.79
N LYS A 170 -10.13 -13.20 -18.53
CA LYS A 170 -9.84 -13.19 -19.97
C LYS A 170 -10.79 -12.28 -20.76
N GLU A 171 -12.06 -12.24 -20.41
CA GLU A 171 -13.07 -11.43 -21.10
C GLU A 171 -12.90 -9.92 -20.95
N TYR A 172 -12.13 -9.47 -19.94
CA TYR A 172 -11.82 -8.05 -19.70
C TYR A 172 -10.37 -7.69 -20.02
N ALA A 173 -9.47 -8.67 -20.04
CA ALA A 173 -8.01 -8.43 -20.02
C ALA A 173 -7.49 -7.59 -21.18
N GLY A 174 -8.10 -7.67 -22.38
CA GLY A 174 -7.72 -6.85 -23.52
C GLY A 174 -7.96 -5.35 -23.38
N ARG A 175 -8.59 -4.92 -22.29
CA ARG A 175 -8.87 -3.49 -22.00
C ARG A 175 -8.01 -2.93 -20.88
N PHE A 176 -7.27 -3.79 -20.16
CA PHE A 176 -6.42 -3.36 -19.06
C PHE A 176 -5.12 -2.79 -19.59
N SER A 177 -4.74 -1.63 -19.07
CA SER A 177 -3.40 -1.07 -19.18
C SER A 177 -2.87 -0.68 -17.81
N TRP A 178 -1.57 -0.79 -17.62
CA TRP A 178 -0.95 -0.30 -16.39
C TRP A 178 -1.04 1.23 -16.32
N PRO A 179 -1.15 1.81 -15.12
CA PRO A 179 -1.17 3.25 -14.98
C PRO A 179 0.15 3.88 -15.45
N GLU A 180 0.05 4.98 -16.18
CA GLU A 180 1.19 5.78 -16.56
C GLU A 180 1.64 6.69 -15.41
N PRO A 181 2.94 6.97 -15.28
CA PRO A 181 3.43 7.93 -14.31
C PRO A 181 2.75 9.30 -14.45
N VAL A 182 2.44 9.94 -13.33
CA VAL A 182 1.93 11.32 -13.36
C VAL A 182 3.00 12.30 -13.84
N ARG A 183 2.59 13.34 -14.54
CA ARG A 183 3.53 14.38 -15.00
C ARG A 183 4.00 15.23 -13.83
N GLY A 184 5.29 15.54 -13.81
CA GLY A 184 5.93 16.37 -12.80
C GLY A 184 6.75 15.57 -11.80
N GLN A 185 7.58 16.28 -11.04
CA GLN A 185 8.37 15.66 -9.96
C GLN A 185 7.57 15.68 -8.66
N PRO A 186 7.66 14.65 -7.83
CA PRO A 186 7.07 14.69 -6.51
C PRO A 186 7.69 15.81 -5.67
N VAL A 187 6.90 16.37 -4.77
CA VAL A 187 7.30 17.49 -3.91
C VAL A 187 8.46 17.05 -3.00
N PRO A 188 9.56 17.82 -2.85
CA PRO A 188 10.60 17.50 -1.89
C PRO A 188 10.11 17.44 -0.44
N VAL A 189 10.76 16.65 0.40
CA VAL A 189 10.39 16.47 1.83
C VAL A 189 10.32 17.79 2.57
N GLY A 190 11.26 18.70 2.29
CA GLY A 190 11.30 20.02 2.91
C GLY A 190 10.06 20.85 2.63
N GLU A 191 9.56 20.80 1.39
CA GLU A 191 8.30 21.47 1.02
C GLU A 191 7.09 20.73 1.59
N LEU A 192 7.07 19.40 1.46
CA LEU A 192 5.97 18.55 1.92
C LEU A 192 5.67 18.71 3.42
N LEU A 193 6.72 18.86 4.24
CA LEU A 193 6.61 18.86 5.71
C LEU A 193 6.86 20.20 6.36
N TYR A 194 7.08 21.26 5.59
CA TYR A 194 7.47 22.55 6.14
C TYR A 194 6.50 23.10 7.20
N ASP A 195 5.21 23.04 6.92
CA ASP A 195 4.16 23.47 7.85
C ASP A 195 4.19 22.70 9.16
N LEU A 196 4.32 21.37 9.08
CA LEU A 196 4.41 20.47 10.25
C LEU A 196 5.72 20.69 11.04
N MET A 197 6.84 20.89 10.36
CA MET A 197 8.12 21.17 11.03
C MET A 197 8.12 22.54 11.75
N LYS A 198 7.33 23.48 11.27
CA LYS A 198 7.23 24.81 11.83
C LYS A 198 6.11 24.95 12.88
N GLU A 199 5.32 23.93 13.11
CA GLU A 199 4.10 23.98 13.94
C GLU A 199 4.34 24.61 15.33
N ASN A 200 5.48 24.29 15.99
CA ASN A 200 5.87 24.84 17.28
C ASN A 200 6.85 26.03 17.15
N GLY A 201 6.88 26.70 16.00
CA GLY A 201 7.68 27.92 15.80
C GLY A 201 9.18 27.69 15.63
N TRP A 202 9.61 26.48 15.27
CA TRP A 202 11.03 26.15 15.12
C TRP A 202 11.78 27.12 14.17
N LYS A 203 12.79 27.81 14.70
CA LYS A 203 13.59 28.83 13.98
C LYS A 203 14.41 28.21 12.84
N GLY A 204 14.83 26.93 13.00
CA GLY A 204 15.59 26.18 11.99
C GLY A 204 14.78 25.71 10.77
N ALA A 205 13.46 25.79 10.80
CA ALA A 205 12.58 25.19 9.78
C ALA A 205 12.87 25.68 8.34
N ASN A 206 13.20 26.96 8.16
CA ASN A 206 13.52 27.51 6.83
C ASN A 206 14.84 26.95 6.26
N ALA A 207 15.86 26.77 7.11
CA ALA A 207 17.14 26.19 6.72
C ALA A 207 16.97 24.70 6.40
N TRP A 208 16.23 23.99 7.27
CA TRP A 208 15.92 22.58 7.08
C TRP A 208 15.13 22.34 5.78
N ARG A 209 14.12 23.15 5.47
CA ARG A 209 13.34 23.09 4.22
C ARG A 209 14.23 23.09 2.99
N LYS A 210 15.27 23.94 2.97
CA LYS A 210 16.23 24.04 1.87
C LYS A 210 17.16 22.83 1.81
N GLN A 211 17.54 22.27 2.98
CA GLN A 211 18.39 21.07 3.05
C GLN A 211 17.65 19.81 2.62
N ALA A 212 16.37 19.69 2.98
CA ALA A 212 15.51 18.55 2.66
C ALA A 212 14.96 18.62 1.22
N ASP A 213 15.77 19.07 0.25
CA ASP A 213 15.40 19.29 -1.16
C ASP A 213 15.47 17.99 -1.99
N SER A 214 14.89 16.93 -1.49
CA SER A 214 14.70 15.67 -2.22
C SER A 214 13.54 14.88 -1.67
N ILE A 215 13.15 13.80 -2.38
CA ILE A 215 12.11 12.89 -1.89
C ILE A 215 12.65 11.97 -0.80
N ALA A 216 11.78 11.52 0.08
CA ALA A 216 12.12 10.68 1.21
C ALA A 216 12.70 9.31 0.80
N PRO A 217 13.68 8.77 1.55
CA PRO A 217 13.99 7.35 1.50
C PRO A 217 12.77 6.49 1.91
N THR A 218 12.78 5.20 1.56
CA THR A 218 11.70 4.28 1.93
C THR A 218 11.47 4.25 3.45
N LEU A 219 10.22 4.48 3.89
CA LEU A 219 9.77 4.22 5.25
C LEU A 219 9.67 2.71 5.48
N VAL A 220 10.27 2.22 6.56
CA VAL A 220 10.32 0.79 6.90
C VAL A 220 9.52 0.55 8.16
N GLY A 221 8.34 -0.03 8.05
CA GLY A 221 7.43 -0.26 9.20
C GLY A 221 7.89 -1.32 10.19
N GLY A 222 8.80 -2.20 9.78
CA GLY A 222 9.26 -3.31 10.61
C GLY A 222 8.20 -4.40 10.84
N SER A 223 8.48 -5.30 11.78
CA SER A 223 7.58 -6.38 12.21
C SER A 223 7.33 -6.33 13.71
N LYS A 224 6.42 -7.16 14.23
CA LYS A 224 6.21 -7.30 15.70
C LYS A 224 7.48 -7.73 16.44
N LYS A 225 8.35 -8.52 15.80
CA LYS A 225 9.58 -9.07 16.40
C LYS A 225 10.79 -8.14 16.22
N HIS A 226 10.80 -7.31 15.18
CA HIS A 226 11.95 -6.48 14.82
C HIS A 226 11.48 -5.10 14.34
N GLY A 227 12.14 -4.06 14.83
CA GLY A 227 11.86 -2.67 14.51
C GLY A 227 11.15 -1.95 15.64
N GLY A 228 11.65 -0.75 15.92
CA GLY A 228 11.03 0.26 16.77
C GLY A 228 10.41 1.36 15.91
N PRO A 229 9.98 2.47 16.52
CA PRO A 229 9.56 3.64 15.79
C PRO A 229 10.78 4.44 15.30
N ASP A 230 11.65 3.81 14.48
CA ASP A 230 12.82 4.42 13.84
C ASP A 230 12.77 4.24 12.32
N LEU A 231 13.58 4.99 11.59
CA LEU A 231 13.55 5.02 10.13
C LEU A 231 14.36 3.88 9.46
N GLY A 232 14.60 2.80 10.18
CA GLY A 232 15.18 1.58 9.64
C GLY A 232 16.66 1.36 9.96
N PRO A 233 17.35 0.48 9.21
CA PRO A 233 18.73 0.12 9.47
C PRO A 233 19.71 1.27 9.21
N THR A 234 20.97 1.13 9.63
CA THR A 234 22.02 2.17 9.54
C THR A 234 22.10 2.82 8.15
N ARG A 235 21.95 2.04 7.07
CA ARG A 235 21.97 2.60 5.71
C ARG A 235 20.78 3.55 5.47
N ALA A 236 19.59 3.18 5.94
CA ALA A 236 18.41 4.03 5.81
C ALA A 236 18.57 5.30 6.65
N LYS A 237 19.04 5.18 7.91
CA LYS A 237 19.32 6.34 8.78
C LYS A 237 20.32 7.32 8.18
N LYS A 238 21.35 6.82 7.50
CA LYS A 238 22.30 7.69 6.75
C LYS A 238 21.63 8.43 5.59
N ALA A 239 20.71 7.77 4.86
CA ALA A 239 19.97 8.42 3.78
C ALA A 239 19.01 9.50 4.32
N TRP A 240 18.38 9.27 5.45
CA TRP A 240 17.56 10.28 6.14
C TRP A 240 18.39 11.44 6.67
N ALA A 241 19.57 11.17 7.25
CA ALA A 241 20.47 12.22 7.72
C ALA A 241 20.97 13.13 6.58
N ALA A 242 21.14 12.59 5.38
CA ALA A 242 21.55 13.38 4.20
C ALA A 242 20.51 14.45 3.82
N ILE A 243 19.24 14.25 4.16
CA ILE A 243 18.15 15.23 3.98
C ILE A 243 17.75 15.92 5.29
N GLY A 244 18.66 15.94 6.28
CA GLY A 244 18.47 16.68 7.53
C GLY A 244 17.45 16.07 8.49
N VAL A 245 17.28 14.74 8.50
CA VAL A 245 16.36 14.02 9.39
C VAL A 245 17.13 13.00 10.24
N ASP A 246 17.03 13.10 11.59
CA ASP A 246 17.55 12.07 12.49
C ASP A 246 16.63 10.83 12.47
N GLY A 247 17.10 9.74 11.87
CA GLY A 247 16.37 8.50 11.72
C GLY A 247 16.38 7.56 12.95
N HIS A 248 16.95 7.95 14.10
CA HIS A 248 17.09 7.06 15.28
C HIS A 248 15.82 6.95 16.13
N GLY A 249 14.73 7.57 15.72
CA GLY A 249 13.43 7.46 16.37
C GLY A 249 12.44 8.44 15.78
N LEU A 250 11.21 8.41 16.29
CA LEU A 250 10.17 9.38 15.99
C LEU A 250 9.88 10.21 17.23
N TRP A 251 9.56 11.48 17.02
CA TRP A 251 9.04 12.37 18.06
C TRP A 251 7.52 12.29 18.15
N ASP A 252 6.97 12.77 19.27
CA ASP A 252 5.52 12.91 19.44
C ASP A 252 5.02 14.22 18.84
N GLU A 253 5.85 15.27 18.88
CA GLU A 253 5.54 16.62 18.45
C GLU A 253 6.64 17.19 17.54
N ALA A 254 6.31 18.27 16.84
CA ALA A 254 7.24 19.04 16.04
C ALA A 254 8.37 19.65 16.89
N PRO A 255 9.51 20.03 16.29
CA PRO A 255 10.59 20.71 17.00
C PRO A 255 10.11 21.99 17.68
N LEU A 256 10.58 22.22 18.93
CA LEU A 256 10.32 23.46 19.65
C LEU A 256 11.08 24.65 19.04
N ALA A 257 10.66 25.87 19.36
CA ALA A 257 11.16 27.12 18.78
C ALA A 257 12.70 27.24 18.81
N ASP A 258 13.33 26.86 19.91
CA ASP A 258 14.77 26.97 20.12
C ASP A 258 15.53 25.63 19.93
N PHE A 259 14.88 24.64 19.31
CA PHE A 259 15.56 23.37 19.04
C PHE A 259 16.76 23.59 18.13
N ASP A 260 17.91 23.06 18.55
CA ASP A 260 19.16 23.06 17.80
C ASP A 260 19.54 21.62 17.47
N GLY A 261 19.83 21.36 16.20
CA GLY A 261 20.19 20.01 15.73
C GLY A 261 19.31 19.50 14.60
N MET A 262 19.42 18.18 14.36
CA MET A 262 18.69 17.47 13.30
C MET A 262 17.36 16.98 13.85
N PRO A 263 16.21 17.41 13.30
CA PRO A 263 14.91 17.01 13.79
C PRO A 263 14.58 15.56 13.44
N ARG A 264 13.72 14.95 14.26
CA ARG A 264 13.05 13.68 13.93
C ARG A 264 11.67 13.96 13.36
N LEU A 265 11.16 12.99 12.60
CA LEU A 265 9.80 13.02 12.13
C LEU A 265 8.82 12.64 13.25
N THR A 266 7.58 13.12 13.14
CA THR A 266 6.46 12.59 13.90
C THR A 266 5.74 11.50 13.09
N THR A 267 4.84 10.75 13.71
CA THR A 267 3.99 9.78 12.99
C THR A 267 3.12 10.46 11.94
N ARG A 268 2.61 11.67 12.21
CA ARG A 268 1.84 12.47 11.24
C ARG A 268 2.68 12.83 10.01
N MET A 269 3.93 13.24 10.20
CA MET A 269 4.86 13.51 9.10
C MET A 269 5.14 12.26 8.28
N THR A 270 5.33 11.09 8.92
CA THR A 270 5.55 9.84 8.19
C THR A 270 4.31 9.40 7.42
N ALA A 271 3.09 9.62 7.94
CA ALA A 271 1.85 9.35 7.24
C ALA A 271 1.71 10.20 5.97
N ARG A 272 2.02 11.50 6.05
CA ARG A 272 2.01 12.40 4.90
C ARG A 272 3.03 12.00 3.83
N ILE A 273 4.23 11.60 4.23
CA ILE A 273 5.25 11.04 3.30
C ILE A 273 4.74 9.77 2.61
N GLN A 274 3.96 8.95 3.30
CA GLN A 274 3.38 7.72 2.74
C GLN A 274 2.22 7.98 1.79
N GLY A 275 1.71 9.21 1.75
CA GLY A 275 0.59 9.62 0.89
C GLY A 275 -0.78 9.51 1.55
N PHE A 276 -0.86 9.35 2.86
CA PHE A 276 -2.12 9.50 3.60
C PHE A 276 -2.49 10.98 3.73
N PRO A 277 -3.78 11.32 3.67
CA PRO A 277 -4.24 12.67 4.00
C PRO A 277 -4.08 12.95 5.50
N ASP A 278 -3.90 14.20 5.87
CA ASP A 278 -3.72 14.61 7.27
C ASP A 278 -4.92 14.30 8.17
N THR A 279 -6.08 14.11 7.58
CA THR A 279 -7.31 13.70 8.26
C THR A 279 -7.33 12.23 8.64
N TRP A 280 -6.42 11.42 8.07
CA TRP A 280 -6.37 9.99 8.36
C TRP A 280 -5.73 9.74 9.72
N GLN A 281 -6.50 9.22 10.64
CA GLN A 281 -6.08 8.96 12.01
C GLN A 281 -5.64 7.49 12.18
N PHE A 282 -4.68 7.25 13.06
CA PHE A 282 -4.15 5.93 13.33
C PHE A 282 -4.38 5.54 14.79
N SER A 283 -4.86 4.33 15.02
CA SER A 283 -5.01 3.73 16.35
C SER A 283 -3.68 3.15 16.84
N GLY A 284 -3.49 3.20 18.16
CA GLY A 284 -2.34 2.61 18.84
C GLY A 284 -1.26 3.63 19.21
N ARG A 285 -0.26 3.16 19.98
CA ARG A 285 0.90 3.98 20.36
C ARG A 285 1.88 4.12 19.19
N LYS A 286 2.83 5.04 19.30
CA LYS A 286 3.82 5.43 18.28
C LYS A 286 4.38 4.25 17.45
N THR A 287 4.81 3.17 18.09
CA THR A 287 5.37 2.00 17.40
C THR A 287 4.33 1.28 16.55
N ALA A 288 3.11 1.09 17.07
CA ALA A 288 2.02 0.45 16.33
C ALA A 288 1.57 1.34 15.15
N THR A 289 1.43 2.64 15.38
CA THR A 289 1.11 3.63 14.36
C THR A 289 2.17 3.65 13.24
N TYR A 290 3.44 3.76 13.61
CA TYR A 290 4.51 3.81 12.61
C TYR A 290 4.60 2.51 11.79
N ARG A 291 4.39 1.34 12.41
CA ARG A 291 4.34 0.06 11.70
C ARG A 291 3.22 0.03 10.68
N GLN A 292 2.03 0.49 11.04
CA GLN A 292 0.89 0.61 10.12
C GLN A 292 1.23 1.51 8.93
N ILE A 293 1.79 2.69 9.17
CA ILE A 293 2.19 3.65 8.13
C ILE A 293 3.27 3.04 7.22
N GLY A 294 4.35 2.53 7.81
CA GLY A 294 5.50 2.05 7.06
C GLY A 294 5.23 0.78 6.24
N ASN A 295 4.25 -0.03 6.63
CA ASN A 295 3.84 -1.22 5.87
C ASN A 295 2.77 -0.93 4.83
N ALA A 296 2.08 0.19 4.89
CA ALA A 296 0.99 0.49 3.98
C ALA A 296 1.44 0.58 2.51
N PHE A 297 0.59 0.09 1.62
CA PHE A 297 0.66 0.44 0.21
C PHE A 297 0.21 1.89 0.05
N PRO A 298 1.00 2.78 -0.62
CA PRO A 298 0.67 4.19 -0.70
C PRO A 298 -0.67 4.43 -1.40
N PRO A 299 -1.62 5.17 -0.79
CA PRO A 299 -2.93 5.42 -1.38
C PRO A 299 -2.91 5.96 -2.81
N PRO A 300 -2.01 6.90 -3.21
CA PRO A 300 -1.98 7.37 -4.59
C PRO A 300 -1.60 6.29 -5.62
N VAL A 301 -0.73 5.35 -5.25
CA VAL A 301 -0.36 4.23 -6.14
C VAL A 301 -1.50 3.25 -6.28
N ALA A 302 -2.15 2.90 -5.15
CA ALA A 302 -3.32 2.04 -5.12
C ALA A 302 -4.46 2.64 -5.97
N LYS A 303 -4.72 3.94 -5.83
CA LYS A 303 -5.68 4.68 -6.65
C LYS A 303 -5.38 4.56 -8.12
N ALA A 304 -4.14 4.82 -8.54
CA ALA A 304 -3.76 4.77 -9.97
C ALA A 304 -3.99 3.38 -10.58
N VAL A 305 -3.66 2.30 -9.87
CA VAL A 305 -3.93 0.92 -10.32
C VAL A 305 -5.44 0.65 -10.36
N ALA A 306 -6.16 1.03 -9.32
CA ALA A 306 -7.60 0.82 -9.20
C ALA A 306 -8.38 1.56 -10.29
N GLU A 307 -8.00 2.79 -10.66
CA GLU A 307 -8.60 3.54 -11.76
C GLU A 307 -8.49 2.79 -13.10
N GLN A 308 -7.33 2.18 -13.39
CA GLN A 308 -7.14 1.38 -14.61
C GLN A 308 -8.02 0.13 -14.61
N ILE A 309 -8.17 -0.53 -13.46
CA ILE A 309 -9.06 -1.67 -13.33
C ILE A 309 -10.52 -1.24 -13.49
N ARG A 310 -10.91 -0.12 -12.87
CA ARG A 310 -12.25 0.44 -13.04
C ARG A 310 -12.56 0.72 -14.51
N LEU A 311 -11.66 1.39 -15.23
CA LEU A 311 -11.80 1.65 -16.67
C LEU A 311 -11.93 0.34 -17.46
N CYS A 312 -11.11 -0.66 -17.13
CA CYS A 312 -11.15 -1.98 -17.76
C CYS A 312 -12.50 -2.69 -17.56
N LEU A 313 -13.09 -2.61 -16.37
CA LEU A 313 -14.33 -3.30 -16.03
C LEU A 313 -15.58 -2.55 -16.48
N SER A 314 -15.56 -1.21 -16.51
CA SER A 314 -16.73 -0.36 -16.84
C SER A 314 -17.04 -0.28 -18.35
N GLN A 315 -16.09 -0.57 -19.23
CA GLN A 315 -16.32 -0.50 -20.67
C GLN A 315 -17.24 -1.64 -21.14
N LYS A 316 -18.46 -1.31 -21.56
CA LYS A 316 -19.36 -2.26 -22.20
C LYS A 316 -18.69 -2.85 -23.46
N LYS A 317 -18.80 -4.17 -23.68
CA LYS A 317 -18.42 -4.77 -24.96
C LYS A 317 -19.11 -4.01 -26.09
N VAL A 318 -18.33 -3.31 -26.91
CA VAL A 318 -18.82 -2.88 -28.21
C VAL A 318 -18.91 -4.16 -29.04
N PHE A 319 -20.10 -4.75 -29.13
CA PHE A 319 -20.35 -5.76 -30.14
C PHE A 319 -20.23 -5.07 -31.50
N SER A 320 -19.13 -5.22 -32.20
CA SER A 320 -19.10 -4.98 -33.62
C SER A 320 -19.97 -6.04 -34.25
N LEU A 321 -21.18 -5.67 -34.61
CA LEU A 321 -21.93 -6.42 -35.60
C LEU A 321 -21.10 -6.36 -36.88
N ALA A 322 -20.29 -7.40 -37.12
CA ALA A 322 -19.74 -7.63 -38.43
C ALA A 322 -20.93 -7.89 -39.36
N VAL A 323 -21.15 -6.97 -40.30
CA VAL A 323 -22.07 -7.10 -41.43
C VAL A 323 -21.38 -7.96 -42.47
#